data_be1a319a6f6cab4f6afab7df22ed5d4e
#
_entry.id   be1a319a6f6cab4f6afab7df22ed5d4e
#
_cell.length_a   1.000
_cell.length_b   1.000
_cell.length_c   1.000
_cell.angle_alpha   90.00
_cell.angle_beta   90.00
_cell.angle_gamma   90.00
#
_symmetry.space_group_name_H-M   'P 1'
#
loop_
_entity.id
_entity.type
_entity.pdbx_description
1 polymer ?
#
loop_
_entity_poly.entity_id
_entity_poly.type
_entity_poly.pdbx_seq_one_letter_code
_entity_poly.pdbx_strand_id
1 'polypeptide(L)'
;MDRTIKPATLKAILADKHLIDVRRQADLDASSESIPGATWHDPEQLGEWAKNLPRDKPIVLYCVRGGSVSNGVVDALRAEGLNACFIEGGIEALRKESAEYQDFLDRGES
;
A
#
# COMPACT_ATOMS: atom_id res chain seq x y z
N MET A 1 6.92 11.05 -10.56
CA MET A 1 6.93 9.75 -9.87
C MET A 1 6.16 8.72 -10.69
N ASP A 2 6.72 7.54 -10.83
CA ASP A 2 6.01 6.46 -11.50
C ASP A 2 4.75 6.07 -10.74
N ARG A 3 3.78 5.58 -11.46
CA ARG A 3 2.50 5.15 -10.90
C ARG A 3 2.65 3.93 -9.98
N THR A 4 3.65 3.08 -10.23
CA THR A 4 3.87 1.86 -9.47
C THR A 4 5.28 1.79 -8.91
N ILE A 5 5.43 0.98 -7.86
CA ILE A 5 6.74 0.65 -7.29
C ILE A 5 6.84 -0.87 -7.22
N LYS A 6 8.02 -1.40 -7.52
CA LYS A 6 8.21 -2.85 -7.58
C LYS A 6 8.20 -3.49 -6.20
N PRO A 7 7.62 -4.70 -6.08
CA PRO A 7 7.49 -5.37 -4.78
C PRO A 7 8.79 -5.92 -4.21
N ALA A 8 9.84 -6.01 -5.00
CA ALA A 8 11.07 -6.66 -4.57
C ALA A 8 11.91 -5.87 -3.56
N THR A 9 11.66 -4.58 -3.41
CA THR A 9 12.49 -3.69 -2.57
C THR A 9 11.71 -3.13 -1.40
N LEU A 10 11.47 -3.98 -0.39
CA LEU A 10 10.69 -3.56 0.78
C LEU A 10 11.30 -2.36 1.50
N LYS A 11 12.62 -2.29 1.61
CA LYS A 11 13.29 -1.14 2.23
C LYS A 11 12.99 0.16 1.49
N ALA A 12 13.02 0.13 0.17
CA ALA A 12 12.72 1.31 -0.65
C ALA A 12 11.25 1.70 -0.54
N ILE A 13 10.37 0.71 -0.41
CA ILE A 13 8.94 0.95 -0.24
C ILE A 13 8.66 1.66 1.08
N LEU A 14 9.36 1.28 2.15
CA LEU A 14 9.12 1.82 3.49
C LEU A 14 9.92 3.10 3.78
N ALA A 15 11.01 3.34 3.07
CA ALA A 15 11.93 4.45 3.36
C ALA A 15 11.28 5.81 3.04
N ASP A 16 11.14 6.66 4.06
CA ASP A 16 10.61 8.03 3.95
C ASP A 16 9.28 8.10 3.19
N LYS A 17 8.40 7.13 3.41
CA LYS A 17 7.10 7.06 2.74
C LYS A 17 6.00 6.74 3.75
N HIS A 18 4.79 7.19 3.43
CA HIS A 18 3.59 6.76 4.17
C HIS A 18 3.03 5.55 3.46
N LEU A 19 2.96 4.41 4.14
CA LEU A 19 2.45 3.18 3.58
C LEU A 19 0.99 2.99 4.00
N ILE A 20 0.10 2.90 3.01
CA ILE A 20 -1.33 2.79 3.26
C ILE A 20 -1.89 1.53 2.62
N ASP A 21 -2.60 0.75 3.45
CA ASP A 21 -3.32 -0.44 3.01
C ASP A 21 -4.71 0.01 2.57
N VAL A 22 -5.03 -0.19 1.29
CA VAL A 22 -6.34 0.17 0.74
C VAL A 22 -7.12 -1.06 0.29
N ARG A 23 -6.88 -2.20 0.93
CA ARG A 23 -7.69 -3.39 0.67
C ARG A 23 -9.13 -3.12 1.12
N ARG A 24 -10.09 -3.70 0.41
CA ARG A 24 -11.48 -3.62 0.85
C ARG A 24 -11.62 -4.36 2.16
N GLN A 25 -12.60 -3.98 2.96
CA GLN A 25 -12.78 -4.57 4.28
C GLN A 25 -12.90 -6.10 4.25
N ALA A 26 -13.62 -6.63 3.27
CA ALA A 26 -13.77 -8.08 3.12
C ALA A 26 -12.43 -8.79 2.92
N ASP A 27 -11.55 -8.18 2.13
CA ASP A 27 -10.21 -8.73 1.88
C ASP A 27 -9.32 -8.62 3.11
N LEU A 28 -9.46 -7.53 3.85
CA LEU A 28 -8.72 -7.30 5.09
C LEU A 28 -9.14 -8.34 6.14
N ASP A 29 -10.43 -8.58 6.27
CA ASP A 29 -10.97 -9.55 7.23
C ASP A 29 -10.58 -10.99 6.89
N ALA A 30 -10.38 -11.28 5.61
CA ALA A 30 -10.00 -12.61 5.15
C ALA A 30 -8.51 -12.92 5.35
N SER A 31 -7.70 -11.94 5.69
CA SER A 31 -6.26 -12.11 5.83
C SER A 31 -5.76 -11.40 7.08
N SER A 32 -5.03 -12.13 7.93
CA SER A 32 -4.38 -11.54 9.10
C SER A 32 -3.06 -10.88 8.74
N GLU A 33 -2.59 -11.03 7.50
CA GLU A 33 -1.31 -10.54 7.05
C GLU A 33 -1.40 -9.07 6.64
N SER A 34 -0.45 -8.27 7.09
CA SER A 34 -0.31 -6.88 6.65
C SER A 34 1.17 -6.51 6.62
N ILE A 35 1.50 -5.48 5.84
CA ILE A 35 2.88 -5.00 5.78
C ILE A 35 3.17 -4.18 7.03
N PRO A 36 4.29 -4.40 7.70
CA PRO A 36 4.62 -3.63 8.92
C PRO A 36 4.72 -2.13 8.61
N GLY A 37 4.16 -1.33 9.49
CA GLY A 37 4.14 0.11 9.31
C GLY A 37 3.00 0.65 8.48
N ALA A 38 2.18 -0.22 7.89
CA ALA A 38 1.04 0.20 7.08
C ALA A 38 -0.14 0.62 7.97
N THR A 39 -0.87 1.63 7.50
CA THR A 39 -2.12 2.06 8.12
C THR A 39 -3.25 1.74 7.15
N TRP A 40 -4.27 1.04 7.62
CA TRP A 40 -5.42 0.73 6.77
C TRP A 40 -6.38 1.91 6.68
N HIS A 41 -6.79 2.22 5.46
CA HIS A 41 -7.85 3.19 5.19
C HIS A 41 -8.85 2.55 4.23
N ASP A 42 -10.12 2.64 4.55
CA ASP A 42 -11.18 2.07 3.73
C ASP A 42 -11.26 2.81 2.39
N PRO A 43 -11.02 2.11 1.26
CA PRO A 43 -11.09 2.77 -0.05
C PRO A 43 -12.48 3.34 -0.37
N GLU A 44 -13.53 2.84 0.28
CA GLU A 44 -14.87 3.36 0.10
C GLU A 44 -15.08 4.69 0.84
N GLN A 45 -14.19 5.04 1.76
CA GLN A 45 -14.23 6.30 2.50
C GLN A 45 -13.15 7.27 2.03
N LEU A 46 -12.63 7.08 0.84
CA LEU A 46 -11.51 7.85 0.28
C LEU A 46 -11.70 9.37 0.38
N GLY A 47 -12.90 9.86 0.10
CA GLY A 47 -13.17 11.29 0.16
C GLY A 47 -12.98 11.91 1.54
N GLU A 48 -13.05 11.10 2.59
CA GLU A 48 -12.85 11.57 3.95
C GLU A 48 -11.39 11.57 4.37
N TRP A 49 -10.70 10.43 4.20
CA TRP A 49 -9.33 10.34 4.71
C TRP A 49 -8.29 10.98 3.79
N ALA A 50 -8.56 11.11 2.50
CA ALA A 50 -7.62 11.72 1.56
C ALA A 50 -7.29 13.16 1.93
N LYS A 51 -8.26 13.90 2.43
CA LYS A 51 -8.11 15.30 2.82
C LYS A 51 -7.18 15.48 4.01
N ASN A 52 -7.05 14.46 4.83
CA ASN A 52 -6.30 14.53 6.08
C ASN A 52 -4.91 13.90 5.99
N LEU A 53 -4.53 13.40 4.81
CA LEU A 53 -3.22 12.78 4.66
C LEU A 53 -2.10 13.82 4.73
N PRO A 54 -0.99 13.49 5.41
CA PRO A 54 0.17 14.39 5.43
C PRO A 54 0.79 14.50 4.05
N ARG A 55 1.35 15.67 3.76
CA ARG A 55 1.94 15.96 2.44
C ARG A 55 3.46 16.04 2.49
N ASP A 56 4.04 15.64 3.62
CA ASP A 56 5.48 15.74 3.85
C ASP A 56 6.29 14.64 3.17
N LYS A 57 5.65 13.53 2.82
CA LYS A 57 6.32 12.36 2.23
C LYS A 57 5.49 11.75 1.12
N PRO A 58 6.13 11.05 0.18
CA PRO A 58 5.41 10.27 -0.81
C PRO A 58 4.55 9.20 -0.14
N ILE A 59 3.45 8.85 -0.79
CA ILE A 59 2.50 7.85 -0.30
C ILE A 59 2.60 6.61 -1.18
N VAL A 60 2.78 5.46 -0.54
CA VAL A 60 2.75 4.17 -1.22
C VAL A 60 1.51 3.42 -0.75
N LEU A 61 0.73 2.94 -1.70
CA LEU A 61 -0.51 2.21 -1.42
C LEU A 61 -0.34 0.74 -1.79
N TYR A 62 -1.14 -0.12 -1.18
CA TYR A 62 -1.26 -1.49 -1.66
C TYR A 62 -2.65 -2.03 -1.44
N CYS A 63 -3.05 -2.94 -2.33
CA CYS A 63 -4.24 -3.76 -2.17
C CYS A 63 -3.81 -5.22 -2.36
N VAL A 64 -4.76 -6.11 -2.60
CA VAL A 64 -4.42 -7.54 -2.72
C VAL A 64 -3.54 -7.80 -3.95
N ARG A 65 -3.93 -7.29 -5.11
CA ARG A 65 -3.26 -7.59 -6.40
C ARG A 65 -2.80 -6.37 -7.20
N GLY A 66 -2.90 -5.17 -6.63
CA GLY A 66 -2.51 -3.96 -7.34
C GLY A 66 -3.40 -3.63 -8.54
N GLY A 67 -4.69 -3.96 -8.44
CA GLY A 67 -5.63 -3.76 -9.54
C GLY A 67 -6.41 -2.46 -9.45
N SER A 68 -7.70 -2.51 -9.80
CA SER A 68 -8.55 -1.33 -9.93
C SER A 68 -8.67 -0.48 -8.67
N VAL A 69 -8.64 -1.10 -7.50
CA VAL A 69 -8.76 -0.35 -6.23
C VAL A 69 -7.55 0.58 -6.07
N SER A 70 -6.32 0.04 -6.18
CA SER A 70 -5.11 0.85 -6.06
C SER A 70 -5.03 1.93 -7.13
N ASN A 71 -5.40 1.61 -8.37
CA ASN A 71 -5.39 2.57 -9.46
C ASN A 71 -6.34 3.73 -9.19
N GLY A 72 -7.55 3.43 -8.74
CA GLY A 72 -8.55 4.46 -8.43
C GLY A 72 -8.09 5.36 -7.29
N VAL A 73 -7.51 4.78 -6.25
CA VAL A 73 -7.02 5.57 -5.11
C VAL A 73 -5.84 6.45 -5.52
N VAL A 74 -4.90 5.92 -6.29
CA VAL A 74 -3.76 6.72 -6.79
C VAL A 74 -4.26 7.92 -7.60
N ASP A 75 -5.21 7.69 -8.50
CA ASP A 75 -5.78 8.78 -9.32
C ASP A 75 -6.40 9.86 -8.44
N ALA A 76 -7.17 9.46 -7.44
CA ALA A 76 -7.83 10.42 -6.55
C ALA A 76 -6.82 11.21 -5.72
N LEU A 77 -5.79 10.54 -5.19
CA LEU A 77 -4.78 11.22 -4.38
C LEU A 77 -3.94 12.18 -5.22
N ARG A 78 -3.60 11.80 -6.44
CA ARG A 78 -2.87 12.68 -7.35
C ARG A 78 -3.70 13.90 -7.74
N ALA A 79 -5.01 13.71 -7.90
CA ALA A 79 -5.91 14.84 -8.16
C ALA A 79 -5.94 15.84 -6.99
N GLU A 80 -5.68 15.37 -5.77
CA GLU A 80 -5.55 16.22 -4.58
C GLU A 80 -4.16 16.82 -4.42
N GLY A 81 -3.26 16.59 -5.36
CA GLY A 81 -1.91 17.12 -5.30
C GLY A 81 -0.93 16.30 -4.48
N LEU A 82 -1.32 15.09 -4.09
CA LEU A 82 -0.46 14.20 -3.32
C LEU A 82 0.44 13.38 -4.25
N ASN A 83 1.64 13.08 -3.77
CA ASN A 83 2.59 12.25 -4.51
C ASN A 83 2.36 10.79 -4.12
N ALA A 84 1.62 10.05 -4.94
CA ALA A 84 1.16 8.71 -4.62
C ALA A 84 1.51 7.70 -5.70
N CYS A 85 1.85 6.47 -5.28
CA CYS A 85 2.03 5.33 -6.16
C CYS A 85 1.54 4.08 -5.43
N PHE A 86 1.48 2.94 -6.12
CA PHE A 86 1.06 1.70 -5.48
C PHE A 86 2.04 0.57 -5.78
N ILE A 87 2.03 -0.45 -4.90
CA ILE A 87 2.89 -1.62 -5.08
C ILE A 87 2.36 -2.46 -6.22
N GLU A 88 3.21 -2.68 -7.23
CA GLU A 88 2.86 -3.47 -8.40
C GLU A 88 2.55 -4.90 -7.98
N GLY A 89 1.37 -5.39 -8.34
CA GLY A 89 0.90 -6.71 -7.96
C GLY A 89 0.41 -6.84 -6.52
N GLY A 90 0.45 -5.76 -5.75
CA GLY A 90 -0.09 -5.73 -4.39
C GLY A 90 0.66 -6.60 -3.40
N ILE A 91 0.00 -6.95 -2.29
CA ILE A 91 0.61 -7.76 -1.24
C ILE A 91 0.92 -9.18 -1.72
N GLU A 92 0.16 -9.70 -2.69
CA GLU A 92 0.44 -11.03 -3.24
C GLU A 92 1.78 -11.07 -3.95
N ALA A 93 2.10 -10.05 -4.75
CA ALA A 93 3.38 -9.98 -5.43
C ALA A 93 4.53 -9.76 -4.44
N LEU A 94 4.30 -8.95 -3.42
CA LEU A 94 5.30 -8.71 -2.38
C LEU A 94 5.65 -10.01 -1.67
N ARG A 95 4.63 -10.82 -1.36
CA ARG A 95 4.83 -12.13 -0.73
C ARG A 95 5.70 -13.05 -1.56
N LYS A 96 5.54 -13.02 -2.89
CA LYS A 96 6.27 -13.89 -3.79
C LYS A 96 7.66 -13.41 -4.13
N GLU A 97 7.85 -12.10 -4.23
CA GLU A 97 9.05 -11.53 -4.84
C GLU A 97 10.01 -10.85 -3.86
N SER A 98 9.55 -10.50 -2.65
CA SER A 98 10.41 -9.83 -1.68
C SER A 98 10.97 -10.82 -0.66
N ALA A 99 12.27 -11.06 -0.72
CA ALA A 99 12.94 -11.90 0.27
C ALA A 99 12.85 -11.29 1.67
N GLU A 100 12.92 -9.96 1.75
CA GLU A 100 12.80 -9.24 3.03
C GLU A 100 11.45 -9.48 3.69
N TYR A 101 10.39 -9.48 2.89
CA TYR A 101 9.04 -9.70 3.40
C TYR A 101 8.84 -11.18 3.79
N GLN A 102 9.41 -12.11 3.04
CA GLN A 102 9.39 -13.53 3.40
C GLN A 102 10.07 -13.76 4.74
N ASP A 103 11.22 -13.14 4.96
CA ASP A 103 11.93 -13.23 6.24
C ASP A 103 11.06 -12.71 7.38
N PHE A 104 10.34 -11.62 7.15
CA PHE A 104 9.44 -11.05 8.13
C PHE A 104 8.32 -12.05 8.49
N LEU A 105 7.73 -12.68 7.50
CA LEU A 105 6.67 -13.67 7.71
C LEU A 105 7.19 -14.91 8.44
N ASP A 106 8.39 -15.36 8.10
CA ASP A 106 9.00 -16.55 8.68
C ASP A 106 9.31 -16.39 10.16
N ARG A 107 9.46 -15.15 10.63
CA ARG A 107 9.66 -14.86 12.06
C ARG A 107 8.36 -14.90 12.86
N GLY A 108 7.24 -15.08 12.20
CA GLY A 108 5.94 -15.06 12.84
C GLY A 108 5.45 -13.66 13.24
N GLU A 109 6.07 -12.63 12.74
CA GLU A 109 5.66 -11.25 12.96
C GLU A 109 4.65 -10.84 11.90
N SER A 110 3.67 -10.06 12.27
CA SER A 110 2.63 -9.66 11.34
C SER A 110 2.13 -8.24 11.64
#